data_2c52e38a6d25819f498c5488e1474871
#
_entry.id   2c52e38a6d25819f498c5488e1474871
#
_cell.length_a   1.000
_cell.length_b   1.000
_cell.length_c   1.000
_cell.angle_alpha   90.00
_cell.angle_beta   90.00
_cell.angle_gamma   90.00
#
_symmetry.space_group_name_H-M   'P 1'
#
loop_
_entity.id
_entity.type
_entity.pdbx_description
1 polymer ?
#
loop_
_entity_poly.entity_id
_entity_poly.type
_entity_poly.pdbx_seq_one_letter_code
_entity_poly.pdbx_strand_id
1 'polypeptide(L)'
;MARLLIYDAYENKVYTYANLNENNPMPYSTGTTLRVREFRGKSASPTLWTTIAAMEAWTLTRRKYGKGIPVGYAFRRIWEGGHGTRSQHYAGVSFDVGQSLTRTARTAIYNAARGTGAWGYVEPLSQTPTWVHMDRRYGTPACSGTTAGYPTLRRGSRGCYVMILQDALSTLGYQTGSRIDGIFGARTEEALKGFQRRTSLRVDGVCGCNSWKKISTAVIGVGRTKTTID
;
A
#
# COMPACT_ATOMS: atom_id res chain seq x y z
N MET A 1 -8.73 -5.55 -17.16
CA MET A 1 -8.65 -6.61 -16.12
C MET A 1 -7.46 -6.33 -15.21
N ALA A 2 -7.56 -6.67 -13.92
CA ALA A 2 -6.54 -6.43 -12.92
C ALA A 2 -5.89 -7.75 -12.48
N ARG A 3 -4.59 -7.67 -12.13
CA ARG A 3 -3.90 -8.64 -11.31
C ARG A 3 -3.85 -8.08 -9.88
N LEU A 4 -4.29 -8.84 -8.89
CA LEU A 4 -4.29 -8.43 -7.51
C LEU A 4 -3.43 -9.37 -6.67
N LEU A 5 -2.48 -8.82 -5.93
CA LEU A 5 -1.65 -9.54 -4.98
C LEU A 5 -2.16 -9.26 -3.56
N ILE A 6 -2.42 -10.30 -2.78
CA ILE A 6 -2.90 -10.14 -1.40
C ILE A 6 -1.93 -10.86 -0.47
N TYR A 7 -1.36 -10.09 0.44
CA TYR A 7 -0.46 -10.62 1.45
C TYR A 7 -1.23 -11.04 2.70
N ASP A 8 -1.02 -12.28 3.08
CA ASP A 8 -1.41 -12.85 4.36
C ASP A 8 -0.22 -12.81 5.31
N ALA A 9 -0.30 -11.99 6.36
CA ALA A 9 0.77 -11.87 7.35
C ALA A 9 0.82 -13.07 8.32
N TYR A 10 -0.27 -13.80 8.49
CA TYR A 10 -0.33 -14.97 9.35
C TYR A 10 0.38 -16.17 8.70
N GLU A 11 0.07 -16.45 7.44
CA GLU A 11 0.74 -17.51 6.67
C GLU A 11 2.08 -17.06 6.06
N ASN A 12 2.40 -15.77 6.14
CA ASN A 12 3.54 -15.15 5.46
C ASN A 12 3.57 -15.47 3.95
N LYS A 13 2.41 -15.36 3.29
CA LYS A 13 2.20 -15.79 1.92
C LYS A 13 1.55 -14.70 1.08
N VAL A 14 1.88 -14.66 -0.21
CA VAL A 14 1.26 -13.78 -1.20
C VAL A 14 0.36 -14.61 -2.11
N TYR A 15 -0.93 -14.28 -2.10
CA TYR A 15 -1.93 -14.86 -3.01
C TYR A 15 -2.05 -13.99 -4.26
N THR A 16 -2.21 -14.62 -5.42
CA THR A 16 -2.40 -13.93 -6.70
C THR A 16 -3.78 -14.22 -7.27
N TYR A 17 -4.52 -13.16 -7.54
CA TYR A 17 -5.79 -13.19 -8.27
C TYR A 17 -5.55 -12.58 -9.65
N ALA A 18 -5.62 -13.39 -10.69
CA ALA A 18 -5.46 -12.95 -12.08
C ALA A 18 -6.82 -12.57 -12.71
N ASN A 19 -6.77 -11.71 -13.70
CA ASN A 19 -7.91 -11.39 -14.59
C ASN A 19 -9.18 -10.90 -13.86
N LEU A 20 -9.03 -10.19 -12.73
CA LEU A 20 -10.17 -9.57 -12.07
C LEU A 20 -10.78 -8.46 -12.93
N ASN A 21 -12.10 -8.52 -13.11
CA ASN A 21 -12.86 -7.45 -13.71
C ASN A 21 -13.01 -6.28 -12.71
N GLU A 22 -13.11 -5.05 -13.20
CA GLU A 22 -13.28 -3.84 -12.39
C GLU A 22 -14.53 -3.88 -11.50
N ASN A 23 -15.56 -4.62 -11.92
CA ASN A 23 -16.81 -4.80 -11.18
C ASN A 23 -16.78 -5.98 -10.18
N ASN A 24 -15.73 -6.81 -10.19
CA ASN A 24 -15.62 -7.86 -9.20
C ASN A 24 -15.50 -7.27 -7.79
N PRO A 25 -16.05 -7.94 -6.76
CA PRO A 25 -15.80 -7.57 -5.38
C PRO A 25 -14.31 -7.76 -5.06
N MET A 26 -13.78 -6.90 -4.19
CA MET A 26 -12.44 -7.11 -3.64
C MET A 26 -12.44 -8.37 -2.78
N PRO A 27 -11.50 -9.30 -2.98
CA PRO A 27 -11.35 -10.47 -2.09
C PRO A 27 -11.20 -10.04 -0.63
N TYR A 28 -11.68 -10.86 0.30
CA TYR A 28 -11.69 -10.61 1.74
C TYR A 28 -12.49 -9.38 2.21
N SER A 29 -13.26 -8.75 1.31
CA SER A 29 -14.20 -7.69 1.67
C SER A 29 -15.66 -8.20 1.77
N THR A 30 -15.84 -9.42 2.26
CA THR A 30 -17.12 -10.15 2.28
C THR A 30 -18.24 -9.37 2.93
N GLY A 31 -19.39 -9.30 2.24
CA GLY A 31 -20.58 -8.58 2.71
C GLY A 31 -20.46 -7.06 2.59
N THR A 32 -19.46 -6.55 1.87
CA THR A 32 -19.34 -5.14 1.49
C THR A 32 -19.54 -4.97 -0.02
N THR A 33 -19.69 -3.73 -0.45
CA THR A 33 -19.84 -3.40 -1.88
C THR A 33 -18.53 -2.97 -2.53
N LEU A 34 -17.38 -3.09 -1.82
CA LEU A 34 -16.08 -2.66 -2.34
C LEU A 34 -15.70 -3.47 -3.59
N ARG A 35 -15.50 -2.77 -4.70
CA ARG A 35 -15.13 -3.37 -5.99
C ARG A 35 -13.69 -3.06 -6.35
N VAL A 36 -13.12 -3.83 -7.25
CA VAL A 36 -11.76 -3.64 -7.78
C VAL A 36 -11.56 -2.21 -8.27
N ARG A 37 -12.51 -1.65 -9.04
CA ARG A 37 -12.45 -0.25 -9.54
C ARG A 37 -12.39 0.80 -8.44
N GLU A 38 -13.10 0.59 -7.32
CA GLU A 38 -13.13 1.52 -6.19
C GLU A 38 -11.79 1.47 -5.42
N PHE A 39 -11.24 0.27 -5.25
CA PHE A 39 -9.92 0.08 -4.67
C PHE A 39 -8.81 0.64 -5.57
N ARG A 40 -8.85 0.38 -6.88
CA ARG A 40 -7.94 0.94 -7.87
C ARG A 40 -7.99 2.48 -7.90
N GLY A 41 -9.18 3.05 -7.83
CA GLY A 41 -9.41 4.48 -7.99
C GLY A 41 -8.82 4.99 -9.31
N LYS A 42 -7.97 6.00 -9.23
CA LYS A 42 -7.33 6.64 -10.40
C LYS A 42 -5.96 6.01 -10.78
N SER A 43 -5.57 4.89 -10.18
CA SER A 43 -4.32 4.24 -10.56
C SER A 43 -4.41 3.64 -11.97
N ALA A 44 -3.41 3.90 -12.80
CA ALA A 44 -3.27 3.33 -14.13
C ALA A 44 -2.67 1.91 -14.13
N SER A 45 -2.31 1.38 -12.96
CA SER A 45 -1.63 0.09 -12.87
C SER A 45 -2.53 -1.10 -13.18
N PRO A 46 -2.10 -2.06 -13.98
CA PRO A 46 -2.78 -3.34 -14.12
C PRO A 46 -2.58 -4.26 -12.89
N THR A 47 -1.56 -4.00 -12.06
CA THR A 47 -1.26 -4.78 -10.87
C THR A 47 -1.51 -3.97 -9.61
N LEU A 48 -2.37 -4.50 -8.75
CA LEU A 48 -2.75 -3.94 -7.45
C LEU A 48 -2.25 -4.87 -6.35
N TRP A 49 -2.15 -4.35 -5.13
CA TRP A 49 -1.87 -5.16 -3.95
C TRP A 49 -2.49 -4.60 -2.69
N THR A 50 -2.71 -5.50 -1.74
CA THR A 50 -3.21 -5.20 -0.40
C THR A 50 -2.89 -6.33 0.57
N THR A 51 -3.41 -6.28 1.79
CA THR A 51 -3.33 -7.34 2.79
C THR A 51 -4.71 -7.86 3.15
N ILE A 52 -4.81 -9.12 3.59
CA ILE A 52 -6.04 -9.66 4.17
C ILE A 52 -6.50 -8.76 5.33
N ALA A 53 -5.60 -8.41 6.23
CA ALA A 53 -5.91 -7.58 7.39
C ALA A 53 -6.51 -6.20 7.05
N ALA A 54 -6.07 -5.56 5.94
CA ALA A 54 -6.67 -4.30 5.50
C ALA A 54 -8.09 -4.48 4.96
N MET A 55 -8.34 -5.58 4.23
CA MET A 55 -9.68 -5.91 3.72
C MET A 55 -10.65 -6.30 4.84
N GLU A 56 -10.18 -6.99 5.86
CA GLU A 56 -10.96 -7.32 7.05
C GLU A 56 -11.28 -6.07 7.87
N ALA A 57 -10.30 -5.19 8.09
CA ALA A 57 -10.52 -3.91 8.78
C ALA A 57 -11.55 -3.04 8.03
N TRP A 58 -11.48 -3.00 6.69
CA TRP A 58 -12.51 -2.39 5.86
C TRP A 58 -13.88 -3.00 6.10
N THR A 59 -13.98 -4.34 6.06
CA THR A 59 -15.22 -5.08 6.24
C THR A 59 -15.86 -4.80 7.60
N LEU A 60 -15.07 -4.83 8.67
CA LEU A 60 -15.54 -4.52 10.01
C LEU A 60 -16.04 -3.07 10.12
N THR A 61 -15.30 -2.12 9.57
CA THR A 61 -15.71 -0.70 9.56
C THR A 61 -17.01 -0.51 8.80
N ARG A 62 -17.12 -1.12 7.63
CA ARG A 62 -18.31 -1.04 6.77
C ARG A 62 -19.55 -1.62 7.44
N ARG A 63 -19.41 -2.76 8.11
CA ARG A 63 -20.48 -3.40 8.89
C ARG A 63 -20.89 -2.53 10.08
N LYS A 64 -19.92 -2.01 10.84
CA LYS A 64 -20.19 -1.16 12.02
C LYS A 64 -20.85 0.16 11.64
N TYR A 65 -20.49 0.76 10.50
CA TYR A 65 -21.14 1.97 9.98
C TYR A 65 -22.54 1.68 9.44
N GLY A 66 -22.80 0.49 8.91
CA GLY A 66 -24.12 0.02 8.44
C GLY A 66 -24.57 0.58 7.09
N LYS A 67 -23.79 1.47 6.45
CA LYS A 67 -24.15 2.13 5.18
C LYS A 67 -23.00 2.09 4.18
N GLY A 68 -23.25 2.44 2.89
CA GLY A 68 -22.23 2.64 1.87
C GLY A 68 -21.17 3.68 2.30
N ILE A 69 -19.89 3.38 2.05
CA ILE A 69 -18.79 4.30 2.29
C ILE A 69 -18.15 4.61 0.94
N PRO A 70 -18.31 5.83 0.39
CA PRO A 70 -17.64 6.22 -0.85
C PRO A 70 -16.11 6.25 -0.65
N VAL A 71 -15.38 5.54 -1.51
CA VAL A 71 -13.92 5.50 -1.51
C VAL A 71 -13.40 6.57 -2.45
N GLY A 72 -12.63 7.51 -1.93
CA GLY A 72 -11.93 8.52 -2.72
C GLY A 72 -10.55 8.03 -3.16
N TYR A 73 -9.81 7.43 -2.22
CA TYR A 73 -8.49 6.87 -2.46
C TYR A 73 -8.29 5.59 -1.64
N ALA A 74 -7.72 4.56 -2.27
CA ALA A 74 -7.24 3.37 -1.56
C ALA A 74 -5.83 2.96 -2.03
N PHE A 75 -5.59 2.83 -3.34
CA PHE A 75 -4.36 2.32 -3.91
C PHE A 75 -3.67 3.31 -4.85
N ARG A 76 -2.33 3.33 -4.81
CA ARG A 76 -1.46 4.01 -5.77
C ARG A 76 -0.15 3.24 -5.92
N ARG A 77 0.40 3.23 -7.12
CA ARG A 77 1.80 2.84 -7.33
C ARG A 77 2.71 4.01 -6.94
N ILE A 78 3.89 3.70 -6.41
CA ILE A 78 4.79 4.73 -5.89
C ILE A 78 5.26 5.70 -7.00
N TRP A 79 5.45 5.23 -8.22
CA TRP A 79 5.82 6.06 -9.37
C TRP A 79 4.69 6.99 -9.85
N GLU A 80 3.43 6.72 -9.53
CA GLU A 80 2.32 7.61 -9.84
C GLU A 80 2.31 8.87 -8.96
N GLY A 81 2.91 8.80 -7.78
CA GLY A 81 2.95 9.92 -6.84
C GLY A 81 1.59 10.29 -6.26
N GLY A 82 1.42 11.54 -5.89
CA GLY A 82 0.18 12.08 -5.33
C GLY A 82 0.06 11.95 -3.81
N HIS A 83 1.00 11.26 -3.17
CA HIS A 83 1.07 11.10 -1.70
C HIS A 83 2.51 11.29 -1.21
N GLY A 84 2.67 11.49 0.10
CA GLY A 84 3.98 11.67 0.73
C GLY A 84 4.84 10.41 0.73
N THR A 85 6.12 10.57 1.06
CA THR A 85 7.17 9.53 0.97
C THR A 85 6.95 8.31 1.85
N ARG A 86 6.01 8.37 2.79
CA ARG A 86 5.70 7.29 3.76
C ARG A 86 4.24 6.84 3.68
N SER A 87 3.56 7.18 2.59
CA SER A 87 2.13 6.92 2.44
C SER A 87 1.80 5.43 2.36
N GLN A 88 0.82 5.01 3.13
CA GLN A 88 0.30 3.65 3.17
C GLN A 88 -0.60 3.32 1.95
N HIS A 89 -0.97 4.32 1.14
CA HIS A 89 -1.63 4.10 -0.13
C HIS A 89 -0.73 3.36 -1.14
N TYR A 90 0.60 3.58 -1.07
CA TYR A 90 1.55 2.80 -1.89
C TYR A 90 1.67 1.34 -1.44
N ALA A 91 1.33 1.04 -0.19
CA ALA A 91 1.24 -0.33 0.30
C ALA A 91 -0.14 -0.97 0.04
N GLY A 92 -1.13 -0.18 -0.41
CA GLY A 92 -2.51 -0.64 -0.60
C GLY A 92 -3.21 -1.03 0.71
N VAL A 93 -2.81 -0.44 1.82
CA VAL A 93 -3.37 -0.76 3.15
C VAL A 93 -4.07 0.42 3.80
N SER A 94 -4.37 1.47 3.05
CA SER A 94 -5.06 2.66 3.53
C SER A 94 -6.25 3.03 2.66
N PHE A 95 -7.17 3.79 3.27
CA PHE A 95 -8.36 4.32 2.62
C PHE A 95 -8.58 5.77 3.03
N ASP A 96 -8.84 6.62 2.04
CA ASP A 96 -9.39 7.96 2.19
C ASP A 96 -10.83 7.91 1.70
N VAL A 97 -11.78 8.17 2.59
CA VAL A 97 -13.21 7.93 2.32
C VAL A 97 -14.09 9.12 2.71
N GLY A 98 -15.29 9.16 2.15
CA GLY A 98 -16.32 10.08 2.58
C GLY A 98 -16.15 11.53 2.12
N GLN A 99 -15.32 11.81 1.11
CA GLN A 99 -15.09 13.15 0.59
C GLN A 99 -16.39 13.83 0.12
N SER A 100 -17.33 13.06 -0.42
CA SER A 100 -18.65 13.54 -0.87
C SER A 100 -19.71 13.58 0.23
N LEU A 101 -19.39 13.18 1.45
CA LEU A 101 -20.34 13.08 2.54
C LEU A 101 -20.33 14.33 3.44
N THR A 102 -21.39 14.48 4.23
CA THR A 102 -21.49 15.52 5.27
C THR A 102 -20.48 15.28 6.40
N ARG A 103 -20.15 16.31 7.17
CA ARG A 103 -19.29 16.19 8.36
C ARG A 103 -19.81 15.16 9.35
N THR A 104 -21.13 15.15 9.59
CA THR A 104 -21.79 14.19 10.50
C THR A 104 -21.57 12.75 10.03
N ALA A 105 -21.76 12.48 8.74
CA ALA A 105 -21.52 11.15 8.19
C ALA A 105 -20.03 10.75 8.28
N ARG A 106 -19.08 11.65 7.99
CA ARG A 106 -17.64 11.40 8.20
C ARG A 106 -17.31 11.11 9.64
N THR A 107 -17.88 11.87 10.60
CA THR A 107 -17.69 11.60 12.03
C THR A 107 -18.20 10.20 12.40
N ALA A 108 -19.34 9.77 11.88
CA ALA A 108 -19.86 8.43 12.11
C ALA A 108 -18.94 7.34 11.52
N ILE A 109 -18.39 7.53 10.31
CA ILE A 109 -17.39 6.61 9.72
C ILE A 109 -16.12 6.56 10.57
N TYR A 110 -15.60 7.71 10.98
CA TYR A 110 -14.43 7.81 11.85
C TYR A 110 -14.62 7.05 13.16
N ASN A 111 -15.75 7.25 13.84
CA ASN A 111 -16.08 6.54 15.06
C ASN A 111 -16.25 5.03 14.82
N ALA A 112 -16.86 4.63 13.71
CA ALA A 112 -16.96 3.23 13.32
C ALA A 112 -15.57 2.61 13.13
N ALA A 113 -14.68 3.27 12.36
CA ALA A 113 -13.33 2.79 12.10
C ALA A 113 -12.54 2.61 13.41
N ARG A 114 -12.51 3.64 14.26
CA ARG A 114 -11.84 3.57 15.58
C ARG A 114 -12.44 2.49 16.47
N GLY A 115 -13.76 2.41 16.51
CA GLY A 115 -14.46 1.46 17.35
C GLY A 115 -14.36 -0.01 16.92
N THR A 116 -13.75 -0.32 15.75
CA THR A 116 -13.42 -1.70 15.38
C THR A 116 -12.14 -2.20 16.05
N GLY A 117 -11.21 -1.30 16.38
CA GLY A 117 -9.85 -1.66 16.82
C GLY A 117 -9.01 -2.36 15.73
N ALA A 118 -9.52 -2.46 14.50
CA ALA A 118 -8.87 -3.23 13.43
C ALA A 118 -7.82 -2.44 12.63
N TRP A 119 -7.85 -1.10 12.68
CA TRP A 119 -6.90 -0.23 11.99
C TRP A 119 -5.66 0.01 12.84
N GLY A 120 -4.51 0.10 12.20
CA GLY A 120 -3.26 0.51 12.84
C GLY A 120 -3.20 2.02 13.12
N TYR A 121 -3.92 2.80 12.30
CA TYR A 121 -4.06 4.24 12.44
C TYR A 121 -5.38 4.72 11.83
N VAL A 122 -6.05 5.61 12.53
CA VAL A 122 -7.19 6.39 12.03
C VAL A 122 -6.89 7.85 12.33
N GLU A 123 -6.71 8.64 11.27
CA GLU A 123 -6.26 10.02 11.39
C GLU A 123 -7.33 10.91 12.04
N PRO A 124 -6.97 11.75 13.02
CA PRO A 124 -7.92 12.66 13.64
C PRO A 124 -8.62 13.55 12.62
N LEU A 125 -9.94 13.72 12.75
CA LEU A 125 -10.74 14.57 11.83
C LEU A 125 -10.31 16.05 11.84
N SER A 126 -9.55 16.50 12.83
CA SER A 126 -8.93 17.82 12.83
C SER A 126 -7.82 17.96 11.78
N GLN A 127 -7.18 16.87 11.40
CA GLN A 127 -6.14 16.83 10.36
C GLN A 127 -6.72 16.55 8.97
N THR A 128 -7.84 15.80 8.90
CA THR A 128 -8.53 15.47 7.65
C THR A 128 -10.01 15.87 7.70
N PRO A 129 -10.34 17.18 7.75
CA PRO A 129 -11.71 17.64 7.98
C PRO A 129 -12.69 17.30 6.82
N THR A 130 -12.18 17.01 5.63
CA THR A 130 -12.97 16.74 4.43
C THR A 130 -13.02 15.28 4.01
N TRP A 131 -12.28 14.40 4.68
CA TRP A 131 -12.33 12.93 4.49
C TRP A 131 -11.99 12.21 5.80
N VAL A 132 -12.08 10.88 5.78
CA VAL A 132 -11.59 10.02 6.85
C VAL A 132 -10.44 9.21 6.31
N HIS A 133 -9.25 9.36 6.89
CA HIS A 133 -8.09 8.52 6.60
C HIS A 133 -7.97 7.39 7.63
N MET A 134 -7.78 6.18 7.15
CA MET A 134 -7.51 5.02 7.98
C MET A 134 -6.54 4.08 7.27
N ASP A 135 -5.60 3.49 8.00
CA ASP A 135 -4.67 2.52 7.44
C ASP A 135 -4.39 1.34 8.38
N ARG A 136 -4.10 0.21 7.76
CA ARG A 136 -3.70 -1.03 8.43
C ARG A 136 -2.20 -1.24 8.23
N ARG A 137 -1.40 -0.23 8.61
CA ARG A 137 0.08 -0.35 8.61
C ARG A 137 0.52 -1.51 9.49
N TYR A 138 1.60 -2.16 9.13
CA TYR A 138 2.17 -3.30 9.84
C TYR A 138 3.70 -3.24 9.86
N GLY A 139 4.31 -3.92 10.83
CA GLY A 139 5.74 -3.86 11.06
C GLY A 139 6.20 -2.53 11.70
N THR A 140 7.36 -2.56 12.31
CA THR A 140 7.98 -1.37 12.93
C THR A 140 8.66 -0.54 11.84
N PRO A 141 8.40 0.79 11.75
CA PRO A 141 9.08 1.65 10.81
C PRO A 141 10.61 1.59 10.92
N ALA A 142 11.30 1.55 9.79
CA ALA A 142 12.76 1.51 9.73
C ALA A 142 13.44 2.77 10.29
N CYS A 143 12.73 3.91 10.29
CA CYS A 143 13.22 5.15 10.86
C CYS A 143 12.75 5.30 12.30
N SER A 144 13.69 5.47 13.23
CA SER A 144 13.38 5.74 14.64
C SER A 144 12.62 7.07 14.82
N GLY A 145 11.86 7.18 15.92
CA GLY A 145 11.13 8.40 16.27
C GLY A 145 9.90 8.69 15.41
N THR A 146 9.41 7.72 14.64
CA THR A 146 8.19 7.85 13.84
C THR A 146 7.33 6.60 13.94
N THR A 147 6.02 6.79 13.94
CA THR A 147 5.02 5.71 13.79
C THR A 147 4.59 5.54 12.32
N ALA A 148 5.01 6.45 11.44
CA ALA A 148 4.72 6.41 10.00
C ALA A 148 5.93 5.92 9.21
N GLY A 149 5.70 5.20 8.13
CA GLY A 149 6.73 4.73 7.22
C GLY A 149 6.68 3.22 7.00
N TYR A 150 7.74 2.73 6.39
CA TYR A 150 7.86 1.33 6.00
C TYR A 150 8.88 0.61 6.89
N PRO A 151 8.71 -0.70 7.12
CA PRO A 151 9.64 -1.47 7.94
C PRO A 151 10.98 -1.67 7.23
N THR A 152 11.99 -2.10 7.99
CA THR A 152 13.23 -2.61 7.41
C THR A 152 12.96 -3.88 6.63
N LEU A 153 13.45 -3.94 5.39
CA LEU A 153 13.34 -5.12 4.53
C LEU A 153 14.71 -5.71 4.22
N ARG A 154 14.77 -7.03 4.14
CA ARG A 154 15.96 -7.80 3.79
C ARG A 154 15.56 -9.10 3.11
N ARG A 155 16.51 -9.84 2.61
CA ARG A 155 16.27 -11.17 2.02
C ARG A 155 15.39 -12.03 2.95
N GLY A 156 14.34 -12.63 2.39
CA GLY A 156 13.33 -13.37 3.13
C GLY A 156 12.10 -12.55 3.54
N SER A 157 12.15 -11.21 3.54
CA SER A 157 10.97 -10.38 3.78
C SER A 157 9.90 -10.60 2.69
N ARG A 158 8.62 -10.48 3.07
CA ARG A 158 7.47 -10.65 2.16
C ARG A 158 6.41 -9.57 2.40
N GLY A 159 5.53 -9.38 1.42
CA GLY A 159 4.32 -8.55 1.55
C GLY A 159 4.37 -7.23 0.79
N CYS A 160 3.41 -6.34 1.10
CA CYS A 160 3.17 -5.13 0.32
C CYS A 160 4.34 -4.15 0.33
N TYR A 161 5.10 -4.08 1.41
CA TYR A 161 6.29 -3.21 1.44
C TYR A 161 7.41 -3.72 0.54
N VAL A 162 7.51 -5.05 0.34
CA VAL A 162 8.41 -5.62 -0.67
C VAL A 162 7.92 -5.29 -2.08
N MET A 163 6.60 -5.29 -2.30
CA MET A 163 6.00 -4.88 -3.59
C MET A 163 6.33 -3.42 -3.91
N ILE A 164 6.23 -2.51 -2.92
CA ILE A 164 6.67 -1.10 -3.09
C ILE A 164 8.15 -1.04 -3.47
N LEU A 165 9.00 -1.80 -2.79
CA LEU A 165 10.44 -1.80 -3.05
C LEU A 165 10.76 -2.31 -4.47
N GLN A 166 10.13 -3.40 -4.88
CA GLN A 166 10.28 -3.96 -6.24
C GLN A 166 9.80 -2.98 -7.29
N ASP A 167 8.63 -2.37 -7.08
CA ASP A 167 8.07 -1.34 -7.95
C ASP A 167 9.03 -0.14 -8.10
N ALA A 168 9.51 0.38 -6.99
CA ALA A 168 10.41 1.53 -6.96
C ALA A 168 11.74 1.21 -7.67
N LEU A 169 12.38 0.10 -7.31
CA LEU A 169 13.67 -0.27 -7.88
C LEU A 169 13.57 -0.55 -9.39
N SER A 170 12.53 -1.26 -9.85
CA SER A 170 12.34 -1.52 -11.28
C SER A 170 12.10 -0.23 -12.05
N THR A 171 11.28 0.66 -11.51
CA THR A 171 11.03 1.98 -12.13
C THR A 171 12.32 2.81 -12.23
N LEU A 172 13.22 2.70 -11.26
CA LEU A 172 14.53 3.35 -11.27
C LEU A 172 15.59 2.63 -12.11
N GLY A 173 15.21 1.56 -12.84
CA GLY A 173 16.10 0.84 -13.76
C GLY A 173 16.86 -0.33 -13.16
N TYR A 174 16.54 -0.76 -11.92
CA TYR A 174 17.18 -1.89 -11.27
C TYR A 174 16.32 -3.15 -11.41
N GLN A 175 16.91 -4.24 -11.90
CA GLN A 175 16.20 -5.49 -12.20
C GLN A 175 15.85 -6.28 -10.94
N THR A 176 14.58 -6.29 -10.55
CA THR A 176 14.08 -7.03 -9.38
C THR A 176 13.45 -8.38 -9.75
N GLY A 177 13.21 -8.62 -11.03
CA GLY A 177 12.55 -9.80 -11.59
C GLY A 177 11.74 -9.41 -12.82
N SER A 178 10.94 -10.35 -13.34
CA SER A 178 10.06 -10.12 -14.48
C SER A 178 8.71 -9.51 -14.10
N ARG A 179 8.35 -9.59 -12.81
CA ARG A 179 7.10 -9.05 -12.26
C ARG A 179 7.22 -8.82 -10.75
N ILE A 180 6.33 -7.99 -10.21
CA ILE A 180 6.17 -7.82 -8.76
C ILE A 180 5.57 -9.10 -8.18
N ASP A 181 6.20 -9.65 -7.12
CA ASP A 181 5.74 -10.86 -6.42
C ASP A 181 5.64 -10.70 -4.89
N GLY A 182 6.18 -9.60 -4.36
CA GLY A 182 6.20 -9.33 -2.93
C GLY A 182 7.15 -10.23 -2.13
N ILE A 183 8.13 -10.85 -2.78
CA ILE A 183 9.14 -11.71 -2.16
C ILE A 183 10.52 -11.07 -2.32
N PHE A 184 11.14 -10.72 -1.20
CA PHE A 184 12.51 -10.19 -1.22
C PHE A 184 13.52 -11.35 -1.41
N GLY A 185 13.69 -11.72 -2.67
CA GLY A 185 14.64 -12.75 -3.10
C GLY A 185 16.01 -12.18 -3.49
N ALA A 186 16.87 -13.03 -4.05
CA ALA A 186 18.21 -12.65 -4.48
C ALA A 186 18.22 -11.50 -5.50
N ARG A 187 17.29 -11.51 -6.47
CA ARG A 187 17.21 -10.44 -7.48
C ARG A 187 16.85 -9.09 -6.87
N THR A 188 15.90 -9.07 -5.93
CA THR A 188 15.54 -7.84 -5.21
C THR A 188 16.71 -7.32 -4.37
N GLU A 189 17.48 -8.22 -3.73
CA GLU A 189 18.68 -7.87 -2.97
C GLU A 189 19.75 -7.24 -3.87
N GLU A 190 20.06 -7.85 -5.00
CA GLU A 190 21.05 -7.31 -5.94
C GLU A 190 20.62 -5.98 -6.55
N ALA A 191 19.34 -5.83 -6.89
CA ALA A 191 18.77 -4.57 -7.35
C ALA A 191 18.95 -3.47 -6.30
N LEU A 192 18.66 -3.78 -5.02
CA LEU A 192 18.85 -2.84 -3.91
C LEU A 192 20.32 -2.50 -3.70
N LYS A 193 21.23 -3.48 -3.73
CA LYS A 193 22.69 -3.24 -3.65
C LYS A 193 23.17 -2.35 -4.80
N GLY A 194 22.66 -2.57 -6.01
CA GLY A 194 22.92 -1.71 -7.17
C GLY A 194 22.50 -0.26 -6.92
N PHE A 195 21.28 -0.05 -6.40
CA PHE A 195 20.78 1.26 -6.02
C PHE A 195 21.64 1.89 -4.90
N GLN A 196 21.93 1.14 -3.83
CA GLN A 196 22.75 1.61 -2.71
C GLN A 196 24.14 2.07 -3.19
N ARG A 197 24.79 1.30 -4.07
CA ARG A 197 26.10 1.63 -4.65
C ARG A 197 26.06 2.96 -5.43
N ARG A 198 25.04 3.13 -6.30
CA ARG A 198 24.91 4.33 -7.11
C ARG A 198 24.53 5.59 -6.30
N THR A 199 23.90 5.42 -5.14
CA THR A 199 23.45 6.53 -4.29
C THR A 199 24.35 6.77 -3.08
N SER A 200 25.55 6.17 -3.05
CA SER A 200 26.55 6.30 -1.99
C SER A 200 25.99 5.92 -0.61
N LEU A 201 25.12 4.91 -0.56
CA LEU A 201 24.68 4.29 0.67
C LEU A 201 25.56 3.08 1.01
N ARG A 202 25.51 2.64 2.27
CA ARG A 202 26.11 1.34 2.66
C ARG A 202 25.48 0.24 1.81
N VAL A 203 26.34 -0.55 1.14
CA VAL A 203 25.93 -1.64 0.25
C VAL A 203 25.76 -2.94 1.03
N ASP A 204 24.67 -3.05 1.78
CA ASP A 204 24.39 -4.18 2.67
C ASP A 204 23.18 -5.03 2.21
N GLY A 205 22.45 -4.59 1.17
CA GLY A 205 21.25 -5.27 0.71
C GLY A 205 20.06 -5.15 1.67
N VAL A 206 20.12 -4.24 2.67
CA VAL A 206 19.06 -3.99 3.63
C VAL A 206 18.37 -2.67 3.32
N CYS A 207 17.07 -2.70 3.08
CA CYS A 207 16.27 -1.51 2.89
C CYS A 207 15.85 -0.94 4.25
N GLY A 208 16.78 -0.24 4.90
CA GLY A 208 16.55 0.48 6.15
C GLY A 208 16.12 1.93 5.91
N CYS A 209 16.13 2.75 6.96
CA CYS A 209 15.66 4.14 6.93
C CYS A 209 16.29 4.97 5.78
N ASN A 210 17.62 4.92 5.63
CA ASN A 210 18.33 5.71 4.62
C ASN A 210 18.00 5.25 3.20
N SER A 211 17.91 3.93 2.97
CA SER A 211 17.51 3.39 1.68
C SER A 211 16.08 3.79 1.32
N TRP A 212 15.14 3.68 2.26
CA TRP A 212 13.75 4.12 2.03
C TRP A 212 13.65 5.61 1.70
N LYS A 213 14.35 6.48 2.44
CA LYS A 213 14.37 7.92 2.16
C LYS A 213 14.85 8.21 0.74
N LYS A 214 15.99 7.63 0.34
CA LYS A 214 16.57 7.84 -0.99
C LYS A 214 15.68 7.28 -2.11
N ILE A 215 15.15 6.06 -1.95
CA ILE A 215 14.26 5.42 -2.92
C ILE A 215 12.98 6.24 -3.10
N SER A 216 12.30 6.59 -2.01
CA SER A 216 11.04 7.34 -2.09
C SER A 216 11.22 8.70 -2.75
N THR A 217 12.29 9.43 -2.40
CA THR A 217 12.60 10.72 -3.03
C THR A 217 12.90 10.57 -4.53
N ALA A 218 13.54 9.47 -4.93
CA ALA A 218 13.93 9.26 -6.32
C ALA A 218 12.79 8.81 -7.23
N VAL A 219 11.75 8.13 -6.68
CA VAL A 219 10.74 7.44 -7.52
C VAL A 219 9.37 8.08 -7.50
N ILE A 220 8.99 8.81 -6.44
CA ILE A 220 7.64 9.36 -6.32
C ILE A 220 7.37 10.36 -7.43
N GLY A 221 6.32 10.08 -8.23
CA GLY A 221 5.87 10.97 -9.29
C GLY A 221 6.72 10.97 -10.57
N VAL A 222 7.69 10.06 -10.71
CA VAL A 222 8.51 9.99 -11.95
C VAL A 222 7.74 9.42 -13.15
N GLY A 223 6.58 8.82 -12.90
CA GLY A 223 5.82 8.11 -13.93
C GLY A 223 6.34 6.71 -14.23
N ARG A 224 5.60 5.99 -15.08
CA ARG A 224 5.99 4.67 -15.55
C ARG A 224 7.16 4.78 -16.53
N THR A 225 8.17 3.94 -16.36
CA THR A 225 9.34 3.84 -17.24
C THR A 225 9.35 2.52 -18.01
N LYS A 226 10.30 2.35 -18.94
CA LYS A 226 10.46 1.07 -19.69
C LYS A 226 10.85 -0.10 -18.78
N THR A 227 11.42 0.17 -17.62
CA THR A 227 11.87 -0.83 -16.66
C THR A 227 10.85 -1.12 -15.57
N THR A 228 9.77 -0.32 -15.47
CA THR A 228 8.68 -0.54 -14.51
C THR A 228 7.98 -1.86 -14.81
N ILE A 229 7.96 -2.77 -13.84
CA ILE A 229 7.32 -4.10 -13.95
C ILE A 229 5.91 -4.11 -13.33
N ASP A 230 5.13 -5.10 -13.70
CA ASP A 230 3.77 -5.35 -13.18
C ASP A 230 3.62 -6.69 -12.47
#